data_9bc22719bb5f3816ae191599c201beff
#
_entry.id   9bc22719bb5f3816ae191599c201beff
#
_cell.length_a   1.000
_cell.length_b   1.000
_cell.length_c   1.000
_cell.angle_alpha   90.00
_cell.angle_beta   90.00
_cell.angle_gamma   90.00
#
_symmetry.space_group_name_H-M   'P 1'
#
loop_
_entity.id
_entity.type
_entity.pdbx_description
1 polymer ?
#
loop_
_entity_poly.entity_id
_entity_poly.type
_entity_poly.pdbx_seq_one_letter_code
_entity_poly.pdbx_strand_id
1 'polypeptide(L)'
;MKYDPFKEYAIDQLISEGLIEDAWDAVDLFERTIAEYAGSKYAVAIDNCTDALFLCLKYLKCDEKQDIISIPKKTYASIPMVIHNAGCRYKFEDVPWSGLYQLKPHPIYDSALRLSKGCYIQDSFQCISFHRKKILKLTKGGVILTNDPEATEWFKAMRCKGRHPHKKYFYTEEKFDLMGWNMYMTPQQASHGLALMQNFPRLNPDIPESPPYRDLTEFTLFKDCKVK
;
A
#
# COMPACT_ATOMS: atom_id res chain seq x y z
N MET A 1 -3.00 29.17 -5.72
CA MET A 1 -4.38 28.70 -5.44
C MET A 1 -4.43 28.24 -3.99
N LYS A 2 -5.33 28.76 -3.15
CA LYS A 2 -5.45 28.30 -1.76
C LYS A 2 -6.06 26.90 -1.77
N TYR A 3 -5.40 25.95 -1.12
CA TYR A 3 -5.92 24.60 -0.90
C TYR A 3 -7.26 24.68 -0.16
N ASP A 4 -8.32 24.18 -0.78
CA ASP A 4 -9.63 24.01 -0.15
C ASP A 4 -9.82 22.52 0.15
N PRO A 5 -9.76 22.11 1.42
CA PRO A 5 -9.87 20.69 1.79
C PRO A 5 -11.29 20.12 1.57
N PHE A 6 -12.28 20.96 1.28
CA PHE A 6 -13.66 20.56 1.04
C PHE A 6 -14.05 20.56 -0.44
N LYS A 7 -13.16 21.03 -1.33
CA LYS A 7 -13.38 20.96 -2.76
C LYS A 7 -13.08 19.54 -3.22
N GLU A 8 -14.06 18.86 -3.81
CA GLU A 8 -13.86 17.58 -4.51
C GLU A 8 -12.93 17.82 -5.70
N TYR A 9 -11.62 17.76 -5.44
CA TYR A 9 -10.62 18.01 -6.46
C TYR A 9 -10.71 16.95 -7.54
N ALA A 10 -11.04 17.39 -8.73
CA ALA A 10 -10.83 16.70 -9.99
C ALA A 10 -11.77 15.55 -10.36
N ILE A 11 -12.68 15.04 -9.55
CA ILE A 11 -13.62 13.98 -9.99
C ILE A 11 -14.51 14.52 -11.09
N ASP A 12 -15.19 15.66 -10.87
CA ASP A 12 -16.03 16.30 -11.88
C ASP A 12 -15.25 16.70 -13.13
N GLN A 13 -13.99 17.13 -12.96
CA GLN A 13 -13.12 17.43 -14.08
C GLN A 13 -12.78 16.16 -14.89
N LEU A 14 -12.40 15.06 -14.22
CA LEU A 14 -12.10 13.79 -14.87
C LEU A 14 -13.32 13.24 -15.63
N ILE A 15 -14.52 13.39 -15.07
CA ILE A 15 -15.77 13.03 -15.75
C ILE A 15 -16.01 13.94 -16.96
N SER A 16 -15.87 15.26 -16.81
CA SER A 16 -16.08 16.22 -17.89
C SER A 16 -15.09 16.07 -19.06
N GLU A 17 -13.88 15.62 -18.76
CA GLU A 17 -12.84 15.31 -19.74
C GLU A 17 -13.02 13.90 -20.38
N GLY A 18 -14.00 13.11 -19.93
CA GLY A 18 -14.27 11.77 -20.41
C GLY A 18 -13.20 10.73 -20.04
N LEU A 19 -12.41 11.01 -19.02
CA LEU A 19 -11.35 10.10 -18.51
C LEU A 19 -11.90 9.00 -17.61
N ILE A 20 -13.02 9.27 -16.96
CA ILE A 20 -13.77 8.34 -16.09
C ILE A 20 -15.28 8.52 -16.32
N GLU A 21 -16.08 7.49 -16.07
CA GLU A 21 -17.54 7.53 -16.15
C GLU A 21 -18.18 7.81 -14.78
N ASP A 22 -17.62 7.23 -13.73
CA ASP A 22 -18.06 7.49 -12.37
C ASP A 22 -16.86 7.73 -11.42
N ALA A 23 -17.16 8.17 -10.20
CA ALA A 23 -16.13 8.52 -9.22
C ALA A 23 -15.18 7.36 -8.88
N TRP A 24 -15.67 6.12 -8.87
CA TRP A 24 -14.85 4.95 -8.51
C TRP A 24 -13.83 4.60 -9.58
N ASP A 25 -14.08 4.96 -10.84
CA ASP A 25 -13.12 4.75 -11.92
C ASP A 25 -11.82 5.55 -11.71
N ALA A 26 -11.87 6.61 -10.87
CA ALA A 26 -10.67 7.34 -10.50
C ALA A 26 -9.65 6.46 -9.77
N VAL A 27 -10.11 5.48 -8.98
CA VAL A 27 -9.22 4.52 -8.30
C VAL A 27 -8.52 3.63 -9.31
N ASP A 28 -9.26 3.07 -10.27
CA ASP A 28 -8.67 2.23 -11.31
C ASP A 28 -7.72 3.01 -12.23
N LEU A 29 -8.04 4.27 -12.54
CA LEU A 29 -7.17 5.15 -13.32
C LEU A 29 -5.88 5.47 -12.55
N PHE A 30 -5.98 5.74 -11.24
CA PHE A 30 -4.81 5.97 -10.39
C PHE A 30 -3.93 4.72 -10.29
N GLU A 31 -4.52 3.54 -10.13
CA GLU A 31 -3.80 2.26 -10.12
C GLU A 31 -3.00 2.07 -11.41
N ARG A 32 -3.62 2.26 -12.58
CA ARG A 32 -2.93 2.17 -13.88
C ARG A 32 -1.79 3.19 -13.98
N THR A 33 -2.03 4.42 -13.55
CA THR A 33 -1.03 5.50 -13.58
C THR A 33 0.19 5.17 -12.72
N ILE A 34 -0.03 4.66 -11.50
CA ILE A 34 1.06 4.28 -10.60
C ILE A 34 1.79 3.03 -11.10
N ALA A 35 1.09 2.03 -11.62
CA ALA A 35 1.69 0.83 -12.19
C ALA A 35 2.63 1.19 -13.36
N GLU A 36 2.16 2.00 -14.29
CA GLU A 36 2.96 2.48 -15.44
C GLU A 36 4.18 3.27 -14.97
N TYR A 37 4.00 4.17 -14.02
CA TYR A 37 5.10 4.97 -13.48
C TYR A 37 6.14 4.10 -12.79
N ALA A 38 5.73 3.19 -11.93
CA ALA A 38 6.63 2.32 -11.17
C ALA A 38 7.23 1.17 -12.00
N GLY A 39 6.61 0.82 -13.14
CA GLY A 39 7.06 -0.27 -14.02
C GLY A 39 6.59 -1.66 -13.60
N SER A 40 5.49 -1.75 -12.84
CA SER A 40 4.78 -3.01 -12.56
C SER A 40 3.64 -3.22 -13.57
N LYS A 41 3.16 -4.46 -13.69
CA LYS A 41 1.95 -4.73 -14.50
C LYS A 41 0.69 -4.22 -13.82
N TYR A 42 0.64 -4.31 -12.49
CA TYR A 42 -0.53 -3.96 -11.69
C TYR A 42 -0.12 -3.12 -10.47
N ALA A 43 -1.06 -2.29 -10.05
CA ALA A 43 -1.04 -1.62 -8.76
C ALA A 43 -2.42 -1.79 -8.12
N VAL A 44 -2.47 -1.99 -6.82
CA VAL A 44 -3.73 -2.06 -6.05
C VAL A 44 -3.70 -1.00 -4.97
N ALA A 45 -4.54 0.02 -5.11
CA ALA A 45 -4.61 1.14 -4.18
C ALA A 45 -5.29 0.72 -2.87
N ILE A 46 -4.62 0.98 -1.78
CA ILE A 46 -5.03 0.61 -0.41
C ILE A 46 -5.13 1.89 0.42
N ASP A 47 -5.90 1.86 1.47
CA ASP A 47 -6.12 2.96 2.39
C ASP A 47 -4.80 3.50 3.02
N ASN A 48 -3.81 2.61 3.26
CA ASN A 48 -2.47 2.98 3.73
C ASN A 48 -1.46 1.83 3.48
N CYS A 49 -0.15 2.12 3.62
CA CYS A 49 0.92 1.15 3.40
C CYS A 49 0.93 0.01 4.44
N THR A 50 0.52 0.27 5.69
CA THR A 50 0.45 -0.77 6.74
C THR A 50 -0.59 -1.82 6.37
N ASP A 51 -1.76 -1.41 5.87
CA ASP A 51 -2.80 -2.31 5.39
C ASP A 51 -2.38 -3.03 4.10
N ALA A 52 -1.60 -2.37 3.24
CA ALA A 52 -1.00 -3.02 2.08
C ALA A 52 -0.08 -4.19 2.49
N LEU A 53 0.80 -3.98 3.47
CA LEU A 53 1.66 -5.02 4.03
C LEU A 53 0.85 -6.14 4.69
N PHE A 54 -0.21 -5.79 5.44
CA PHE A 54 -1.13 -6.77 6.03
C PHE A 54 -1.74 -7.71 4.98
N LEU A 55 -2.27 -7.14 3.90
CA LEU A 55 -2.86 -7.93 2.82
C LEU A 55 -1.83 -8.84 2.15
N CYS A 56 -0.59 -8.38 1.94
CA CYS A 56 0.47 -9.23 1.40
C CYS A 56 0.81 -10.42 2.32
N LEU A 57 0.89 -10.18 3.63
CA LEU A 57 1.11 -11.25 4.63
C LEU A 57 -0.02 -12.28 4.62
N LYS A 58 -1.27 -11.83 4.52
CA LYS A 58 -2.44 -12.71 4.46
C LYS A 58 -2.53 -13.49 3.14
N TYR A 59 -2.22 -12.85 2.00
CA TYR A 59 -2.18 -13.53 0.70
C TYR A 59 -1.17 -14.68 0.67
N LEU A 60 0.02 -14.45 1.21
CA LEU A 60 1.07 -15.46 1.29
C LEU A 60 0.86 -16.49 2.42
N LYS A 61 -0.20 -16.34 3.22
CA LYS A 61 -0.54 -17.23 4.36
C LYS A 61 0.61 -17.39 5.36
N CYS A 62 1.28 -16.26 5.66
CA CYS A 62 2.47 -16.26 6.52
C CYS A 62 2.14 -16.70 7.95
N ASP A 63 0.90 -16.43 8.43
CA ASP A 63 0.37 -16.89 9.71
C ASP A 63 0.22 -18.41 9.80
N GLU A 64 -0.24 -19.05 8.71
CA GLU A 64 -0.38 -20.51 8.64
C GLU A 64 0.98 -21.21 8.61
N LYS A 65 1.97 -20.62 7.95
CA LYS A 65 3.33 -21.17 7.80
C LYS A 65 4.18 -21.08 9.06
N GLN A 66 3.75 -20.29 10.05
CA GLN A 66 4.51 -20.02 11.27
C GLN A 66 5.91 -19.44 11.03
N ASP A 67 6.11 -18.77 9.91
CA ASP A 67 7.38 -18.15 9.54
C ASP A 67 7.76 -17.02 10.49
N ILE A 68 9.05 -16.86 10.72
CA ILE A 68 9.59 -15.70 11.45
C ILE A 68 10.06 -14.66 10.45
N ILE A 69 9.38 -13.53 10.42
CA ILE A 69 9.67 -12.43 9.51
C ILE A 69 10.78 -11.55 10.05
N SER A 70 11.88 -11.44 9.31
CA SER A 70 13.00 -10.58 9.66
C SER A 70 12.76 -9.17 9.17
N ILE A 71 12.90 -8.19 10.07
CA ILE A 71 12.75 -6.76 9.78
C ILE A 71 13.87 -5.95 10.46
N PRO A 72 14.25 -4.77 9.91
CA PRO A 72 15.22 -3.90 10.58
C PRO A 72 14.73 -3.46 11.97
N LYS A 73 15.62 -3.42 12.96
CA LYS A 73 15.27 -2.91 14.30
C LYS A 73 14.95 -1.42 14.31
N LYS A 74 15.53 -0.65 13.37
CA LYS A 74 15.23 0.75 13.13
C LYS A 74 14.27 0.88 11.96
N THR A 75 12.98 0.79 12.23
CA THR A 75 11.90 0.93 11.24
C THR A 75 10.70 1.63 11.87
N TYR A 76 9.67 1.88 11.04
CA TYR A 76 8.44 2.49 11.55
C TYR A 76 7.68 1.50 12.46
N ALA A 77 7.19 2.00 13.59
CA ALA A 77 6.60 1.16 14.65
C ALA A 77 5.39 0.32 14.17
N SER A 78 4.69 0.74 13.12
CA SER A 78 3.56 -0.05 12.59
C SER A 78 3.98 -1.37 11.95
N ILE A 79 5.27 -1.53 11.60
CA ILE A 79 5.73 -2.74 10.88
C ILE A 79 5.69 -3.99 11.77
N PRO A 80 6.33 -4.03 12.96
CA PRO A 80 6.17 -5.18 13.84
C PRO A 80 4.70 -5.36 14.30
N MET A 81 3.93 -4.25 14.44
CA MET A 81 2.52 -4.33 14.82
C MET A 81 1.69 -5.00 13.72
N VAL A 82 1.89 -4.68 12.46
CA VAL A 82 1.12 -5.29 11.38
C VAL A 82 1.46 -6.77 11.20
N ILE A 83 2.73 -7.15 11.38
CA ILE A 83 3.14 -8.56 11.34
C ILE A 83 2.45 -9.34 12.47
N HIS A 84 2.45 -8.79 13.69
CA HIS A 84 1.76 -9.38 14.84
C HIS A 84 0.25 -9.49 14.60
N ASN A 85 -0.39 -8.41 14.13
CA ASN A 85 -1.83 -8.38 13.87
C ASN A 85 -2.25 -9.29 12.70
N ALA A 86 -1.34 -9.59 11.79
CA ALA A 86 -1.55 -10.59 10.75
C ALA A 86 -1.48 -12.04 11.28
N GLY A 87 -1.12 -12.24 12.56
CA GLY A 87 -0.93 -13.56 13.19
C GLY A 87 0.46 -14.14 12.96
N CYS A 88 1.41 -13.34 12.47
CA CYS A 88 2.77 -13.77 12.15
C CYS A 88 3.73 -13.46 13.29
N ARG A 89 4.89 -14.13 13.28
CA ARG A 89 6.00 -13.86 14.19
C ARG A 89 7.05 -12.99 13.51
N TYR A 90 7.83 -12.24 14.25
CA TYR A 90 8.93 -11.46 13.70
C TYR A 90 10.18 -11.49 14.57
N LYS A 91 11.30 -11.14 13.97
CA LYS A 91 12.56 -10.84 14.66
C LYS A 91 13.17 -9.57 14.10
N PHE A 92 13.88 -8.83 14.95
CA PHE A 92 14.65 -7.66 14.54
C PHE A 92 16.05 -8.05 14.10
N GLU A 93 16.53 -7.38 13.03
CA GLU A 93 17.89 -7.46 12.54
C GLU A 93 18.55 -6.08 12.60
N ASP A 94 19.83 -6.04 12.97
CA ASP A 94 20.63 -4.81 12.96
C ASP A 94 21.24 -4.63 11.57
N VAL A 95 20.40 -4.21 10.63
CA VAL A 95 20.80 -4.01 9.23
C VAL A 95 20.52 -2.58 8.80
N PRO A 96 21.45 -1.93 8.09
CA PRO A 96 21.19 -0.64 7.46
C PRO A 96 20.26 -0.83 6.26
N TRP A 97 19.41 0.18 6.00
CA TRP A 97 18.54 0.21 4.83
C TRP A 97 18.29 1.65 4.38
N SER A 98 17.86 1.82 3.12
CA SER A 98 17.47 3.10 2.56
C SER A 98 16.35 2.92 1.54
N GLY A 99 15.34 3.77 1.62
CA GLY A 99 14.19 3.79 0.71
C GLY A 99 13.24 2.61 0.88
N LEU A 100 13.76 1.40 0.95
CA LEU A 100 12.99 0.16 1.10
C LEU A 100 13.80 -0.95 1.78
N TYR A 101 13.09 -1.97 2.26
CA TYR A 101 13.66 -3.24 2.72
C TYR A 101 12.65 -4.38 2.56
N GLN A 102 13.15 -5.60 2.53
CA GLN A 102 12.35 -6.81 2.41
C GLN A 102 11.91 -7.34 3.78
N LEU A 103 10.67 -7.80 3.87
CA LEU A 103 10.16 -8.60 4.98
C LEU A 103 10.56 -10.06 4.74
N LYS A 104 11.80 -10.42 5.10
CA LYS A 104 12.37 -11.73 4.79
C LYS A 104 11.70 -12.86 5.60
N PRO A 105 11.52 -14.06 5.02
CA PRO A 105 12.00 -14.52 3.71
C PRO A 105 11.04 -14.18 2.54
N HIS A 106 9.90 -13.53 2.79
CA HIS A 106 8.85 -13.31 1.80
C HIS A 106 9.22 -12.24 0.77
N PRO A 107 8.69 -12.31 -0.45
CA PRO A 107 8.90 -11.31 -1.50
C PRO A 107 8.03 -10.05 -1.25
N ILE A 108 7.94 -9.62 0.00
CA ILE A 108 7.22 -8.41 0.42
C ILE A 108 8.24 -7.32 0.73
N TYR A 109 8.06 -6.14 0.14
CA TYR A 109 8.94 -4.99 0.36
C TYR A 109 8.16 -3.82 0.96
N ASP A 110 8.63 -3.33 2.10
CA ASP A 110 8.24 -2.00 2.59
C ASP A 110 9.05 -0.95 1.81
N SER A 111 8.40 -0.24 0.92
CA SER A 111 8.96 0.80 0.06
C SER A 111 8.41 2.17 0.41
N ALA A 112 8.12 2.40 1.69
CA ALA A 112 7.46 3.63 2.14
C ALA A 112 8.29 4.91 1.94
N LEU A 113 9.60 4.80 1.69
CA LEU A 113 10.51 5.93 1.49
C LEU A 113 11.08 6.00 0.07
N ARG A 114 10.61 5.14 -0.86
CA ARG A 114 11.06 5.11 -2.26
C ARG A 114 9.87 5.10 -3.21
N LEU A 115 9.88 6.03 -4.17
CA LEU A 115 8.99 6.04 -5.33
C LEU A 115 9.67 6.80 -6.47
N SER A 116 10.13 6.11 -7.49
CA SER A 116 10.72 6.66 -8.70
C SER A 116 10.24 5.90 -9.92
N LYS A 117 10.38 6.47 -11.12
CA LYS A 117 10.01 5.77 -12.35
C LYS A 117 10.83 4.48 -12.49
N GLY A 118 10.14 3.36 -12.73
CA GLY A 118 10.77 2.05 -12.88
C GLY A 118 11.31 1.45 -11.59
N CYS A 119 10.81 1.86 -10.42
CA CYS A 119 11.31 1.39 -9.11
C CYS A 119 10.76 0.02 -8.68
N TYR A 120 9.88 -0.60 -9.46
CA TYR A 120 9.29 -1.88 -9.10
C TYR A 120 10.33 -3.01 -9.09
N ILE A 121 10.28 -3.83 -8.06
CA ILE A 121 11.10 -5.03 -7.90
C ILE A 121 10.34 -6.22 -8.47
N GLN A 122 10.92 -6.87 -9.49
CA GLN A 122 10.29 -8.02 -10.15
C GLN A 122 9.97 -9.14 -9.16
N ASP A 123 8.88 -9.85 -9.43
CA ASP A 123 8.41 -11.01 -8.67
C ASP A 123 8.19 -10.72 -7.17
N SER A 124 7.73 -9.50 -6.88
CA SER A 124 7.49 -9.04 -5.51
C SER A 124 6.12 -8.41 -5.30
N PHE A 125 5.77 -8.23 -4.04
CA PHE A 125 4.72 -7.34 -3.55
C PHE A 125 5.40 -6.13 -2.91
N GLN A 126 5.47 -5.02 -3.65
CA GLN A 126 6.12 -3.80 -3.18
C GLN A 126 5.07 -2.81 -2.68
N CYS A 127 5.11 -2.51 -1.38
CA CYS A 127 4.17 -1.64 -0.71
C CYS A 127 4.71 -0.22 -0.59
N ILE A 128 4.00 0.76 -1.16
CA ILE A 128 4.38 2.17 -1.16
C ILE A 128 3.38 2.96 -0.31
N SER A 129 3.89 3.96 0.40
CA SER A 129 3.09 4.86 1.22
C SER A 129 2.88 6.21 0.53
N PHE A 130 1.64 6.71 0.60
CA PHE A 130 1.28 8.05 0.15
C PHE A 130 0.92 8.99 1.31
N HIS A 131 1.39 8.68 2.51
CA HIS A 131 1.21 9.60 3.64
C HIS A 131 1.85 10.97 3.33
N ARG A 132 1.29 12.06 3.89
CA ARG A 132 1.72 13.46 3.63
C ARG A 132 3.23 13.74 3.74
N LYS A 133 3.99 12.88 4.42
CA LYS A 133 5.46 12.99 4.57
C LYS A 133 6.24 12.15 3.55
N LYS A 134 5.57 11.50 2.60
CA LYS A 134 6.20 10.60 1.63
C LYS A 134 6.44 11.32 0.30
N ILE A 135 7.00 10.63 -0.69
CA ILE A 135 7.39 11.21 -1.99
C ILE A 135 6.15 11.70 -2.74
N LEU A 136 5.13 10.87 -2.92
CA LEU A 136 3.81 11.29 -3.37
C LEU A 136 2.96 11.63 -2.13
N LYS A 137 2.66 12.90 -1.95
CA LYS A 137 2.10 13.43 -0.69
C LYS A 137 0.58 13.50 -0.75
N LEU A 138 -0.09 12.39 -0.53
CA LEU A 138 -1.50 12.40 -0.18
C LEU A 138 -1.66 12.58 1.34
N THR A 139 -2.86 12.79 1.81
CA THR A 139 -3.15 12.83 3.25
C THR A 139 -2.96 11.46 3.88
N LYS A 140 -3.46 10.43 3.21
CA LYS A 140 -3.42 9.02 3.55
C LYS A 140 -3.46 8.22 2.24
N GLY A 141 -2.96 7.00 2.24
CA GLY A 141 -2.98 6.12 1.07
C GLY A 141 -1.77 5.21 1.02
N GLY A 142 -1.88 4.18 0.25
CA GLY A 142 -0.82 3.25 -0.09
C GLY A 142 -1.15 2.49 -1.36
N VAL A 143 -0.21 1.69 -1.83
CA VAL A 143 -0.40 0.84 -2.99
C VAL A 143 0.45 -0.43 -2.86
N ILE A 144 -0.07 -1.53 -3.38
CA ILE A 144 0.68 -2.76 -3.62
C ILE A 144 1.00 -2.81 -5.11
N LEU A 145 2.28 -2.87 -5.46
CA LEU A 145 2.75 -3.12 -6.83
C LEU A 145 3.03 -4.61 -6.99
N THR A 146 2.60 -5.19 -8.11
CA THR A 146 2.83 -6.60 -8.43
C THR A 146 2.71 -6.88 -9.93
N ASN A 147 3.25 -8.02 -10.37
CA ASN A 147 3.03 -8.57 -11.71
C ASN A 147 2.09 -9.79 -11.70
N ASP A 148 1.63 -10.19 -10.53
CA ASP A 148 0.76 -11.35 -10.32
C ASP A 148 -0.72 -10.95 -10.51
N PRO A 149 -1.41 -11.47 -11.55
CA PRO A 149 -2.81 -11.16 -11.79
C PRO A 149 -3.74 -11.80 -10.74
N GLU A 150 -3.44 -12.99 -10.24
CA GLU A 150 -4.27 -13.68 -9.24
C GLU A 150 -4.22 -12.93 -7.90
N ALA A 151 -3.02 -12.50 -7.50
CA ALA A 151 -2.85 -11.66 -6.32
C ALA A 151 -3.58 -10.33 -6.47
N THR A 152 -3.55 -9.73 -7.66
CA THR A 152 -4.24 -8.45 -7.94
C THR A 152 -5.75 -8.57 -7.72
N GLU A 153 -6.38 -9.59 -8.26
CA GLU A 153 -7.82 -9.83 -8.07
C GLU A 153 -8.15 -10.12 -6.61
N TRP A 154 -7.32 -10.90 -5.94
CA TRP A 154 -7.48 -11.19 -4.51
C TRP A 154 -7.37 -9.91 -3.67
N PHE A 155 -6.35 -9.07 -3.88
CA PHE A 155 -6.19 -7.82 -3.14
C PHE A 155 -7.35 -6.86 -3.38
N LYS A 156 -7.82 -6.74 -4.62
CA LYS A 156 -8.98 -5.91 -4.97
C LYS A 156 -10.25 -6.36 -4.26
N ALA A 157 -10.50 -7.66 -4.19
CA ALA A 157 -11.63 -8.21 -3.45
C ALA A 157 -11.48 -8.00 -1.94
N MET A 158 -10.32 -8.35 -1.38
CA MET A 158 -10.10 -8.34 0.06
C MET A 158 -10.11 -6.93 0.66
N ARG A 159 -9.58 -5.91 -0.04
CA ARG A 159 -9.68 -4.51 0.41
C ARG A 159 -11.11 -3.98 0.47
N CYS A 160 -12.04 -4.62 -0.25
CA CYS A 160 -13.46 -4.25 -0.35
C CYS A 160 -14.39 -5.26 0.35
N LYS A 161 -14.01 -5.81 1.49
CA LYS A 161 -14.84 -6.72 2.30
C LYS A 161 -15.11 -8.07 1.63
N GLY A 162 -14.21 -8.54 0.76
CA GLY A 162 -14.37 -9.78 0.00
C GLY A 162 -15.27 -9.66 -1.25
N ARG A 163 -15.60 -8.45 -1.65
CA ARG A 163 -16.43 -8.18 -2.83
C ARG A 163 -15.58 -8.13 -4.09
N HIS A 164 -16.12 -8.68 -5.19
CA HIS A 164 -15.48 -8.54 -6.49
C HIS A 164 -15.68 -7.11 -7.04
N PRO A 165 -14.62 -6.33 -7.23
CA PRO A 165 -14.70 -4.89 -7.55
C PRO A 165 -15.38 -4.57 -8.88
N HIS A 166 -15.41 -5.51 -9.83
CA HIS A 166 -15.94 -5.29 -11.17
C HIS A 166 -17.44 -5.60 -11.33
N LYS A 167 -18.11 -6.01 -10.24
CA LYS A 167 -19.53 -6.32 -10.30
C LYS A 167 -20.32 -5.21 -9.62
N LYS A 168 -21.07 -4.44 -10.40
CA LYS A 168 -22.12 -3.55 -9.89
C LYS A 168 -23.27 -4.42 -9.41
N TYR A 169 -23.31 -4.73 -8.11
CA TYR A 169 -24.44 -5.46 -7.52
C TYR A 169 -25.47 -4.49 -7.01
N PHE A 170 -26.76 -4.80 -7.26
CA PHE A 170 -27.78 -4.31 -6.38
C PHE A 170 -27.60 -4.94 -4.99
N TYR A 171 -27.90 -4.22 -3.95
CA TYR A 171 -27.71 -4.65 -2.56
C TYR A 171 -28.33 -6.03 -2.25
N THR A 172 -29.39 -6.41 -3.01
CA THR A 172 -30.10 -7.68 -2.91
C THR A 172 -29.42 -8.86 -3.62
N GLU A 173 -28.43 -8.59 -4.48
CA GLU A 173 -27.77 -9.61 -5.30
C GLU A 173 -26.32 -9.86 -4.87
N GLU A 174 -25.87 -9.15 -3.81
CA GLU A 174 -24.51 -9.20 -3.35
C GLU A 174 -24.16 -10.56 -2.74
N LYS A 175 -23.16 -11.23 -3.30
CA LYS A 175 -22.63 -12.50 -2.78
C LYS A 175 -21.32 -12.24 -2.06
N PHE A 176 -21.20 -12.77 -0.85
CA PHE A 176 -19.98 -12.71 -0.06
C PHE A 176 -19.34 -14.10 -0.07
N ASP A 177 -18.38 -14.27 -0.95
CA ASP A 177 -17.63 -15.53 -1.08
C ASP A 177 -16.33 -15.53 -0.25
N LEU A 178 -15.89 -14.33 0.17
CA LEU A 178 -14.64 -14.11 0.89
C LEU A 178 -14.84 -13.19 2.09
N MET A 179 -14.12 -13.45 3.17
CA MET A 179 -14.07 -12.58 4.35
C MET A 179 -12.92 -11.58 4.21
N GLY A 180 -13.22 -10.39 3.70
CA GLY A 180 -12.23 -9.34 3.48
C GLY A 180 -12.31 -8.20 4.50
N TRP A 181 -11.58 -7.12 4.21
CA TRP A 181 -11.45 -5.94 5.07
C TRP A 181 -11.97 -4.68 4.38
N ASN A 182 -12.11 -3.61 5.13
CA ASN A 182 -12.49 -2.29 4.63
C ASN A 182 -11.24 -1.39 4.53
N MET A 183 -10.42 -1.61 3.49
CA MET A 183 -9.08 -1.03 3.33
C MET A 183 -8.90 -0.36 1.96
N TYR A 184 -9.98 0.04 1.29
CA TYR A 184 -9.90 0.66 -0.02
C TYR A 184 -9.47 2.13 0.04
N MET A 185 -8.80 2.59 -1.00
CA MET A 185 -8.59 4.02 -1.25
C MET A 185 -9.88 4.66 -1.75
N THR A 186 -10.19 5.87 -1.29
CA THR A 186 -11.39 6.60 -1.75
C THR A 186 -11.16 7.25 -3.12
N PRO A 187 -12.24 7.49 -3.90
CA PRO A 187 -12.15 8.23 -5.16
C PRO A 187 -11.48 9.61 -5.02
N GLN A 188 -11.74 10.34 -3.92
CA GLN A 188 -11.13 11.65 -3.65
C GLN A 188 -9.61 11.56 -3.46
N GLN A 189 -9.14 10.54 -2.74
CA GLN A 189 -7.70 10.30 -2.59
C GLN A 189 -7.05 9.95 -3.94
N ALA A 190 -7.69 9.10 -4.73
CA ALA A 190 -7.21 8.68 -6.04
C ALA A 190 -7.16 9.86 -7.02
N SER A 191 -8.22 10.67 -7.12
CA SER A 191 -8.26 11.84 -7.99
C SER A 191 -7.23 12.90 -7.62
N HIS A 192 -7.01 13.14 -6.32
CA HIS A 192 -5.91 13.98 -5.86
C HIS A 192 -4.54 13.41 -6.26
N GLY A 193 -4.38 12.09 -6.14
CA GLY A 193 -3.17 11.39 -6.60
C GLY A 193 -2.91 11.57 -8.09
N LEU A 194 -3.95 11.44 -8.92
CA LEU A 194 -3.86 11.67 -10.36
C LEU A 194 -3.42 13.10 -10.69
N ALA A 195 -3.98 14.10 -10.00
CA ALA A 195 -3.58 15.50 -10.19
C ALA A 195 -2.10 15.73 -9.85
N LEU A 196 -1.59 15.10 -8.78
CA LEU A 196 -0.17 15.18 -8.43
C LEU A 196 0.73 14.45 -9.42
N MET A 197 0.25 13.37 -10.03
CA MET A 197 1.03 12.57 -10.99
C MET A 197 1.20 13.26 -12.35
N GLN A 198 0.38 14.25 -12.73
CA GLN A 198 0.48 14.95 -14.01
C GLN A 198 1.88 15.54 -14.28
N ASN A 199 2.53 16.07 -13.26
CA ASN A 199 3.87 16.66 -13.36
C ASN A 199 4.86 15.99 -12.40
N PHE A 200 4.63 14.73 -12.07
CA PHE A 200 5.44 14.03 -11.07
C PHE A 200 6.84 13.73 -11.63
N PRO A 201 7.91 14.05 -10.87
CA PRO A 201 9.29 13.83 -11.34
C PRO A 201 9.57 12.37 -11.66
N ARG A 202 10.37 12.12 -12.70
CA ARG A 202 10.78 10.75 -13.07
C ARG A 202 11.75 10.13 -12.06
N LEU A 203 12.61 10.95 -11.48
CA LEU A 203 13.59 10.55 -10.46
C LEU A 203 13.29 11.29 -9.17
N ASN A 204 13.12 10.53 -8.11
CA ASN A 204 13.00 11.06 -6.77
C ASN A 204 14.04 10.36 -5.90
N PRO A 205 14.86 11.10 -5.14
CA PRO A 205 15.73 10.49 -4.15
C PRO A 205 14.90 9.79 -3.08
N ASP A 206 15.44 8.74 -2.49
CA ASP A 206 14.85 8.14 -1.30
C ASP A 206 14.71 9.21 -0.21
N ILE A 207 13.61 9.18 0.51
CA ILE A 207 13.46 10.10 1.65
C ILE A 207 14.44 9.66 2.73
N PRO A 208 15.38 10.53 3.14
CA PRO A 208 16.23 10.24 4.27
C PRO A 208 15.39 10.16 5.55
N GLU A 209 15.76 9.24 6.45
CA GLU A 209 15.18 9.20 7.79
C GLU A 209 15.56 10.48 8.56
N SER A 210 14.58 11.36 8.79
CA SER A 210 14.81 12.58 9.56
C SER A 210 13.58 12.89 10.44
N PRO A 211 13.66 12.72 11.76
CA PRO A 211 14.73 12.06 12.52
C PRO A 211 14.84 10.57 12.19
N PRO A 212 15.99 9.93 12.43
CA PRO A 212 16.15 8.49 12.20
C PRO A 212 15.18 7.70 13.08
N TYR A 213 14.71 6.57 12.56
CA TYR A 213 13.85 5.68 13.34
C TYR A 213 14.58 5.20 14.59
N ARG A 214 13.87 5.22 15.72
CA ARG A 214 14.39 4.69 16.96
C ARG A 214 14.58 3.17 16.87
N ASP A 215 15.51 2.65 17.62
CA ASP A 215 15.69 1.22 17.81
C ASP A 215 14.47 0.65 18.56
N LEU A 216 13.65 -0.13 17.87
CA LEU A 216 12.41 -0.65 18.42
C LEU A 216 12.66 -1.70 19.54
N THR A 217 13.86 -2.28 19.59
CA THR A 217 14.23 -3.22 20.67
C THR A 217 14.35 -2.56 22.06
N GLU A 218 14.42 -1.21 22.10
CA GLU A 218 14.44 -0.47 23.35
C GLU A 218 13.06 -0.44 24.04
N PHE A 219 11.98 -0.63 23.29
CA PHE A 219 10.62 -0.56 23.82
C PHE A 219 10.16 -1.92 24.37
N THR A 220 9.62 -1.94 25.58
CA THR A 220 9.10 -3.15 26.24
C THR A 220 8.05 -3.85 25.38
N LEU A 221 7.15 -3.09 24.76
CA LEU A 221 6.11 -3.64 23.88
C LEU A 221 6.66 -4.61 22.84
N PHE A 222 7.80 -4.29 22.20
CA PHE A 222 8.37 -5.12 21.14
C PHE A 222 9.33 -6.19 21.66
N LYS A 223 9.72 -6.14 22.95
CA LYS A 223 10.50 -7.22 23.58
C LYS A 223 9.64 -8.44 23.90
N ASP A 224 8.39 -8.21 24.30
CA ASP A 224 7.46 -9.26 24.74
C ASP A 224 6.72 -9.93 23.58
N CYS A 225 6.69 -9.29 22.42
CA CYS A 225 6.14 -9.87 21.17
C CYS A 225 7.09 -10.86 20.48
N LYS A 226 8.23 -11.19 21.08
CA LYS A 226 9.11 -12.26 20.64
C LYS A 226 8.42 -13.57 20.93
N VAL A 227 7.98 -14.23 19.86
CA VAL A 227 7.71 -15.68 19.80
C VAL A 227 7.42 -16.32 21.16
N LYS A 228 6.14 -16.39 21.55
CA LYS A 228 5.70 -17.45 22.45
C LYS A 228 5.45 -18.72 21.67
#